data_b7704f1a909ba48d71e00fc0d5a712ca
#
_entry.id   b7704f1a909ba48d71e00fc0d5a712ca
#
_cell.length_a   1.000
_cell.length_b   1.000
_cell.length_c   1.000
_cell.angle_alpha   90.00
_cell.angle_beta   90.00
_cell.angle_gamma   90.00
#
_symmetry.space_group_name_H-M   'P 1'
#
loop_
_entity.id
_entity.type
_entity.pdbx_description
1 polymer ?
#
loop_
_entity_poly.entity_id
_entity_poly.type
_entity_poly.pdbx_seq_one_letter_code
_entity_poly.pdbx_strand_id
1 'polypeptide(L)'
;MRHHMILGKTIVLIVLLLVAYQFYRGFRHSMHKFERQDETIARVSDDFVHALFACMGHVAKSDGRVSEDEIRAARLVMHRLGLSPAQVRRAIHSFDDGKRPDFPLVQTVREVRRVSARGANQRTLFLRLLLEVVLAKPRLGKQERAMLWKICIELDIGRVELAQLEAMIRAQKGFKRSPEGSADAARLQRAYETLGVSSDASNSDIKKAYRRLMNRNHPDKLAGDNPADDVIAEAERRTREVRAAYEMLKARRSIR
;
A
#
# COMPACT_ATOMS: atom_id res chain seq x y z
N MET A 1 4.81 52.53 9.94
CA MET A 1 4.33 51.39 9.10
C MET A 1 5.11 50.07 9.24
N ARG A 2 6.43 50.05 9.44
CA ARG A 2 7.22 48.77 9.55
C ARG A 2 6.91 47.94 10.81
N HIS A 3 6.58 48.54 11.97
CA HIS A 3 6.28 47.79 13.19
C HIS A 3 4.99 46.97 13.15
N HIS A 4 3.93 47.46 12.51
CA HIS A 4 2.68 46.71 12.37
C HIS A 4 2.80 45.49 11.45
N MET A 5 3.68 45.55 10.44
CA MET A 5 3.91 44.45 9.51
C MET A 5 4.74 43.30 10.13
N ILE A 6 5.63 43.64 11.06
CA ILE A 6 6.43 42.64 11.81
C ILE A 6 5.54 41.94 12.85
N LEU A 7 4.68 42.70 13.56
CA LEU A 7 3.74 42.16 14.54
C LEU A 7 2.74 41.17 13.91
N GLY A 8 2.22 41.49 12.71
CA GLY A 8 1.31 40.60 11.97
C GLY A 8 1.97 39.30 11.57
N LYS A 9 3.23 39.33 11.09
CA LYS A 9 3.98 38.13 10.72
C LYS A 9 4.31 37.23 11.91
N THR A 10 4.61 37.81 13.08
CA THR A 10 4.89 37.05 14.31
C THR A 10 3.62 36.37 14.85
N ILE A 11 2.46 37.03 14.79
CA ILE A 11 1.16 36.46 15.18
C ILE A 11 0.81 35.26 14.29
N VAL A 12 0.95 35.40 12.96
CA VAL A 12 0.70 34.32 12.01
C VAL A 12 1.63 33.12 12.26
N LEU A 13 2.91 33.36 12.54
CA LEU A 13 3.88 32.32 12.87
C LEU A 13 3.52 31.56 14.15
N ILE A 14 3.09 32.29 15.21
CA ILE A 14 2.63 31.70 16.46
C ILE A 14 1.39 30.83 16.26
N VAL A 15 0.42 31.31 15.47
CA VAL A 15 -0.79 30.54 15.15
C VAL A 15 -0.45 29.27 14.38
N LEU A 16 0.45 29.35 13.39
CA LEU A 16 0.91 28.17 12.65
C LEU A 16 1.64 27.17 13.55
N LEU A 17 2.47 27.63 14.47
CA LEU A 17 3.15 26.78 15.46
C LEU A 17 2.14 26.12 16.42
N LEU A 18 1.12 26.84 16.86
CA LEU A 18 0.05 26.28 17.71
C LEU A 18 -0.77 25.22 16.97
N VAL A 19 -1.13 25.46 15.71
CA VAL A 19 -1.82 24.47 14.87
C VAL A 19 -0.95 23.24 14.63
N ALA A 20 0.33 23.45 14.30
CA ALA A 20 1.28 22.34 14.13
C ALA A 20 1.48 21.55 15.44
N TYR A 21 1.54 22.24 16.59
CA TYR A 21 1.64 21.60 17.90
C TYR A 21 0.37 20.81 18.27
N GLN A 22 -0.81 21.35 18.01
CA GLN A 22 -2.09 20.65 18.20
C GLN A 22 -2.19 19.41 17.31
N PHE A 23 -1.76 19.53 16.06
CA PHE A 23 -1.69 18.39 15.13
C PHE A 23 -0.68 17.35 15.60
N TYR A 24 0.53 17.76 15.99
CA TYR A 24 1.56 16.87 16.54
C TYR A 24 1.11 16.18 17.84
N ARG A 25 0.44 16.91 18.74
CA ARG A 25 -0.11 16.37 20.00
C ARG A 25 -1.21 15.34 19.72
N GLY A 26 -2.13 15.64 18.78
CA GLY A 26 -3.16 14.70 18.34
C GLY A 26 -2.58 13.45 17.69
N PHE A 27 -1.61 13.62 16.81
CA PHE A 27 -0.87 12.53 16.17
C PHE A 27 -0.12 11.65 17.18
N ARG A 28 0.59 12.26 18.12
CA ARG A 28 1.30 11.54 19.18
C ARG A 28 0.36 10.78 20.12
N HIS A 29 -0.80 11.38 20.47
CA HIS A 29 -1.81 10.69 21.27
C HIS A 29 -2.43 9.49 20.52
N SER A 30 -2.61 9.63 19.23
CA SER A 30 -3.05 8.54 18.34
C SER A 30 -1.99 7.43 18.25
N MET A 31 -0.70 7.77 18.14
CA MET A 31 0.40 6.79 18.10
C MET A 31 0.53 6.01 19.41
N HIS A 32 0.41 6.64 20.57
CA HIS A 32 0.45 5.93 21.86
C HIS A 32 -0.78 5.02 22.10
N LYS A 33 -1.92 5.33 21.49
CA LYS A 33 -3.05 4.38 21.46
C LYS A 33 -2.72 3.13 20.63
N PHE A 34 -1.88 3.26 19.61
CA PHE A 34 -1.43 2.16 18.76
C PHE A 34 -0.45 1.22 19.46
N GLU A 35 0.53 1.75 20.20
CA GLU A 35 1.48 0.92 20.99
C GLU A 35 0.76 0.11 22.07
N ARG A 36 -0.25 0.68 22.72
CA ARG A 36 -1.09 -0.07 23.69
C ARG A 36 -1.99 -1.13 23.07
N GLN A 37 -2.25 -1.07 21.76
CA GLN A 37 -3.02 -2.09 21.05
C GLN A 37 -2.22 -3.38 20.83
N ASP A 38 -0.90 -3.32 20.78
CA ASP A 38 -0.08 -4.53 20.67
C ASP A 38 -0.16 -5.41 21.93
N GLU A 39 -0.37 -4.82 23.12
CA GLU A 39 -0.66 -5.58 24.34
C GLU A 39 -2.04 -6.26 24.34
N THR A 40 -3.01 -5.72 23.60
CA THR A 40 -4.37 -6.28 23.47
C THR A 40 -4.41 -7.48 22.54
N ILE A 41 -3.46 -7.56 21.58
CA ILE A 41 -3.32 -8.69 20.63
C ILE A 41 -3.00 -10.00 21.38
N ALA A 42 -2.28 -9.95 22.48
CA ALA A 42 -1.87 -11.13 23.26
C ALA A 42 -3.03 -11.91 23.92
N ARG A 43 -4.28 -11.45 23.81
CA ARG A 43 -5.45 -12.04 24.51
C ARG A 43 -6.69 -12.21 23.65
N VAL A 44 -6.55 -12.40 22.34
CA VAL A 44 -7.72 -12.68 21.49
C VAL A 44 -8.20 -14.11 21.70
N SER A 45 -9.52 -14.29 21.87
CA SER A 45 -10.11 -15.62 22.03
C SER A 45 -10.09 -16.41 20.70
N ASP A 46 -10.17 -17.74 20.80
CA ASP A 46 -10.29 -18.60 19.60
C ASP A 46 -11.54 -18.24 18.78
N ASP A 47 -12.66 -17.85 19.42
CA ASP A 47 -13.87 -17.39 18.73
C ASP A 47 -13.64 -16.10 17.95
N PHE A 48 -12.87 -15.16 18.51
CA PHE A 48 -12.48 -13.94 17.80
C PHE A 48 -11.64 -14.27 16.56
N VAL A 49 -10.66 -15.16 16.70
CA VAL A 49 -9.81 -15.60 15.58
C VAL A 49 -10.65 -16.29 14.52
N HIS A 50 -11.54 -17.20 14.90
CA HIS A 50 -12.46 -17.88 13.98
C HIS A 50 -13.30 -16.87 13.19
N ALA A 51 -14.01 -15.98 13.89
CA ALA A 51 -14.87 -14.99 13.26
C ALA A 51 -14.08 -14.04 12.33
N LEU A 52 -12.88 -13.63 12.76
CA LEU A 52 -12.02 -12.73 11.99
C LEU A 52 -11.62 -13.35 10.63
N PHE A 53 -11.08 -14.60 10.66
CA PHE A 53 -10.61 -15.24 9.44
C PHE A 53 -11.76 -15.68 8.54
N ALA A 54 -12.90 -16.08 9.09
CA ALA A 54 -14.10 -16.36 8.30
C ALA A 54 -14.64 -15.11 7.59
N CYS A 55 -14.70 -13.97 8.29
CA CYS A 55 -15.06 -12.69 7.65
C CYS A 55 -14.05 -12.25 6.58
N MET A 56 -12.73 -12.45 6.81
CA MET A 56 -11.69 -12.18 5.80
C MET A 56 -11.93 -13.01 4.54
N GLY A 57 -12.19 -14.32 4.68
CA GLY A 57 -12.50 -15.21 3.56
C GLY A 57 -13.73 -14.78 2.78
N HIS A 58 -14.80 -14.38 3.51
CA HIS A 58 -16.05 -13.95 2.89
C HIS A 58 -15.90 -12.66 2.10
N VAL A 59 -15.26 -11.65 2.68
CA VAL A 59 -15.02 -10.36 1.98
C VAL A 59 -14.08 -10.55 0.79
N ALA A 60 -12.96 -11.27 0.96
CA ALA A 60 -11.99 -11.51 -0.10
C ALA A 60 -12.59 -12.31 -1.28
N LYS A 61 -13.57 -13.20 -1.02
CA LYS A 61 -14.25 -13.99 -2.05
C LYS A 61 -15.35 -13.22 -2.76
N SER A 62 -15.82 -12.09 -2.22
CA SER A 62 -17.01 -11.37 -2.71
C SER A 62 -16.86 -10.80 -4.13
N ASP A 63 -15.65 -10.59 -4.62
CA ASP A 63 -15.37 -10.18 -6.00
C ASP A 63 -15.05 -11.37 -6.94
N GLY A 64 -15.23 -12.60 -6.47
CA GLY A 64 -15.10 -13.83 -7.23
C GLY A 64 -13.79 -14.59 -7.05
N ARG A 65 -12.67 -13.94 -6.79
CA ARG A 65 -11.36 -14.59 -6.61
C ARG A 65 -10.57 -13.95 -5.47
N VAL A 66 -10.06 -14.78 -4.57
CA VAL A 66 -9.11 -14.35 -3.54
C VAL A 66 -7.74 -14.15 -4.20
N SER A 67 -7.13 -12.99 -3.99
CA SER A 67 -5.82 -12.66 -4.55
C SER A 67 -4.67 -13.21 -3.70
N GLU A 68 -3.50 -13.41 -4.33
CA GLU A 68 -2.25 -13.78 -3.65
C GLU A 68 -1.86 -12.78 -2.55
N ASP A 69 -2.11 -11.48 -2.77
CA ASP A 69 -1.82 -10.43 -1.81
C ASP A 69 -2.70 -10.53 -0.56
N GLU A 70 -3.98 -10.87 -0.71
CA GLU A 70 -4.89 -11.12 0.41
C GLU A 70 -4.49 -12.36 1.21
N ILE A 71 -4.10 -13.45 0.54
CA ILE A 71 -3.60 -14.66 1.20
C ILE A 71 -2.33 -14.33 2.00
N ARG A 72 -1.40 -13.59 1.41
CA ARG A 72 -0.16 -13.17 2.06
C ARG A 72 -0.43 -12.28 3.27
N ALA A 73 -1.35 -11.33 3.14
CA ALA A 73 -1.76 -10.45 4.23
C ALA A 73 -2.44 -11.22 5.37
N ALA A 74 -3.30 -12.19 5.07
CA ALA A 74 -3.91 -13.05 6.07
C ALA A 74 -2.86 -13.87 6.87
N ARG A 75 -1.84 -14.41 6.19
CA ARG A 75 -0.72 -15.09 6.86
C ARG A 75 0.07 -14.16 7.78
N LEU A 76 0.31 -12.91 7.36
CA LEU A 76 0.96 -11.90 8.20
C LEU A 76 0.13 -11.56 9.45
N VAL A 77 -1.19 -11.52 9.34
CA VAL A 77 -2.09 -11.35 10.49
C VAL A 77 -1.98 -12.55 11.44
N MET A 78 -1.97 -13.80 10.95
CA MET A 78 -1.77 -15.00 11.77
C MET A 78 -0.46 -14.93 12.57
N HIS A 79 0.63 -14.56 11.90
CA HIS A 79 1.94 -14.41 12.52
C HIS A 79 1.93 -13.33 13.62
N ARG A 80 1.35 -12.16 13.34
CA ARG A 80 1.29 -11.05 14.30
C ARG A 80 0.41 -11.37 15.50
N LEU A 81 -0.65 -12.15 15.33
CA LEU A 81 -1.48 -12.65 16.43
C LEU A 81 -0.76 -13.73 17.24
N GLY A 82 0.44 -14.16 16.87
CA GLY A 82 1.21 -15.19 17.57
C GLY A 82 0.49 -16.54 17.59
N LEU A 83 -0.28 -16.88 16.56
CA LEU A 83 -1.08 -18.11 16.53
C LEU A 83 -0.16 -19.34 16.54
N SER A 84 -0.48 -20.29 17.42
CA SER A 84 0.16 -21.61 17.43
C SER A 84 -0.15 -22.38 16.14
N PRO A 85 0.64 -23.41 15.78
CA PRO A 85 0.39 -24.21 14.57
C PRO A 85 -1.03 -24.81 14.50
N ALA A 86 -1.62 -25.17 15.63
CA ALA A 86 -2.99 -25.65 15.71
C ALA A 86 -4.01 -24.53 15.42
N GLN A 87 -3.79 -23.33 15.96
CA GLN A 87 -4.63 -22.16 15.70
C GLN A 87 -4.50 -21.68 14.24
N VAL A 88 -3.32 -21.74 13.65
CA VAL A 88 -3.11 -21.42 12.22
C VAL A 88 -3.94 -22.35 11.34
N ARG A 89 -3.94 -23.65 11.60
CA ARG A 89 -4.79 -24.61 10.84
C ARG A 89 -6.27 -24.27 10.96
N ARG A 90 -6.75 -23.95 12.19
CA ARG A 90 -8.14 -23.52 12.40
C ARG A 90 -8.46 -22.22 11.70
N ALA A 91 -7.55 -21.24 11.72
CA ALA A 91 -7.74 -19.95 11.03
C ALA A 91 -7.83 -20.13 9.51
N ILE A 92 -7.02 -21.03 8.91
CA ILE A 92 -7.10 -21.36 7.48
C ILE A 92 -8.46 -22.00 7.18
N HIS A 93 -8.91 -22.96 7.98
CA HIS A 93 -10.22 -23.60 7.82
C HIS A 93 -11.35 -22.55 7.92
N SER A 94 -11.30 -21.68 8.93
CA SER A 94 -12.27 -20.59 9.08
C SER A 94 -12.29 -19.65 7.86
N PHE A 95 -11.13 -19.32 7.32
CA PHE A 95 -11.03 -18.51 6.10
C PHE A 95 -11.68 -19.21 4.91
N ASP A 96 -11.51 -20.53 4.79
CA ASP A 96 -12.12 -21.33 3.73
C ASP A 96 -13.66 -21.46 3.92
N ASP A 97 -14.14 -21.65 5.15
CA ASP A 97 -15.58 -21.65 5.48
C ASP A 97 -16.24 -20.31 5.13
N GLY A 98 -15.55 -19.21 5.40
CA GLY A 98 -16.03 -17.87 5.06
C GLY A 98 -16.25 -17.64 3.56
N LYS A 99 -15.56 -18.38 2.70
CA LYS A 99 -15.74 -18.27 1.23
C LYS A 99 -17.06 -18.87 0.72
N ARG A 100 -17.79 -19.58 1.56
CA ARG A 100 -19.06 -20.18 1.18
C ARG A 100 -20.13 -19.12 0.95
N PRO A 101 -20.99 -19.29 -0.07
CA PRO A 101 -22.05 -18.32 -0.37
C PRO A 101 -23.07 -18.16 0.76
N ASP A 102 -23.29 -19.20 1.54
CA ASP A 102 -24.25 -19.29 2.64
C ASP A 102 -23.66 -18.88 4.00
N PHE A 103 -22.45 -18.33 4.03
CA PHE A 103 -21.79 -17.90 5.26
C PHE A 103 -22.60 -16.84 6.01
N PRO A 104 -22.94 -17.04 7.30
CA PRO A 104 -23.80 -16.16 8.07
C PRO A 104 -23.04 -14.93 8.58
N LEU A 105 -22.55 -14.08 7.68
CA LEU A 105 -21.70 -12.91 7.98
C LEU A 105 -22.27 -12.04 9.12
N VAL A 106 -23.55 -11.65 9.01
CA VAL A 106 -24.18 -10.73 9.95
C VAL A 106 -24.23 -11.34 11.37
N GLN A 107 -24.59 -12.61 11.47
CA GLN A 107 -24.65 -13.30 12.75
C GLN A 107 -23.27 -13.42 13.39
N THR A 108 -22.27 -13.82 12.60
CA THR A 108 -20.87 -13.94 13.05
C THR A 108 -20.34 -12.61 13.60
N VAL A 109 -20.60 -11.50 12.91
CA VAL A 109 -20.15 -10.17 13.36
C VAL A 109 -20.92 -9.70 14.61
N ARG A 110 -22.21 -10.01 14.73
CA ARG A 110 -22.99 -9.72 15.95
C ARG A 110 -22.46 -10.45 17.16
N GLU A 111 -22.01 -11.69 17.00
CA GLU A 111 -21.38 -12.45 18.08
C GLU A 111 -20.08 -11.81 18.54
N VAL A 112 -19.22 -11.37 17.60
CA VAL A 112 -18.02 -10.59 17.92
C VAL A 112 -18.39 -9.35 18.72
N ARG A 113 -19.41 -8.59 18.31
CA ARG A 113 -19.86 -7.40 19.03
C ARG A 113 -20.33 -7.74 20.44
N ARG A 114 -21.09 -8.83 20.62
CA ARG A 114 -21.61 -9.28 21.91
C ARG A 114 -20.51 -9.65 22.91
N VAL A 115 -19.51 -10.40 22.44
CA VAL A 115 -18.35 -10.78 23.24
C VAL A 115 -17.47 -9.58 23.55
N SER A 116 -17.37 -8.64 22.61
CA SER A 116 -16.61 -7.40 22.72
C SER A 116 -17.36 -6.27 23.43
N ALA A 117 -18.55 -6.53 24.00
CA ALA A 117 -19.38 -5.50 24.64
C ALA A 117 -18.67 -4.74 25.77
N ARG A 118 -17.64 -5.33 26.38
CA ARG A 118 -16.81 -4.73 27.44
C ARG A 118 -15.58 -3.97 26.92
N GLY A 119 -15.33 -3.92 25.59
CA GLY A 119 -14.16 -3.27 25.04
C GLY A 119 -14.34 -2.77 23.60
N ALA A 120 -14.59 -1.46 23.44
CA ALA A 120 -14.60 -0.81 22.12
C ALA A 120 -13.32 -1.11 21.31
N ASN A 121 -12.21 -1.31 21.99
CA ASN A 121 -10.90 -1.63 21.38
C ASN A 121 -10.92 -2.95 20.59
N GLN A 122 -11.69 -3.98 21.02
CA GLN A 122 -11.74 -5.26 20.29
C GLN A 122 -12.48 -5.15 18.97
N ARG A 123 -13.55 -4.33 18.89
CA ARG A 123 -14.31 -4.09 17.64
C ARG A 123 -13.44 -3.37 16.62
N THR A 124 -12.76 -2.31 17.06
CA THR A 124 -11.83 -1.56 16.22
C THR A 124 -10.63 -2.42 15.79
N LEU A 125 -10.10 -3.26 16.69
CA LEU A 125 -9.05 -4.24 16.35
C LEU A 125 -9.53 -5.23 15.29
N PHE A 126 -10.73 -5.80 15.44
CA PHE A 126 -11.31 -6.71 14.46
C PHE A 126 -11.39 -6.07 13.07
N LEU A 127 -11.99 -4.87 12.99
CA LEU A 127 -12.09 -4.16 11.72
C LEU A 127 -10.72 -3.80 11.13
N ARG A 128 -9.79 -3.37 11.96
CA ARG A 128 -8.42 -3.05 11.51
C ARG A 128 -7.73 -4.26 10.88
N LEU A 129 -7.75 -5.42 11.57
CA LEU A 129 -7.12 -6.64 11.06
C LEU A 129 -7.79 -7.12 9.78
N LEU A 130 -9.13 -7.03 9.69
CA LEU A 130 -9.87 -7.32 8.47
C LEU A 130 -9.46 -6.40 7.31
N LEU A 131 -9.40 -5.09 7.55
CA LEU A 131 -9.00 -4.08 6.56
C LEU A 131 -7.57 -4.29 6.06
N GLU A 132 -6.66 -4.75 6.88
CA GLU A 132 -5.29 -5.04 6.47
C GLU A 132 -5.20 -6.10 5.37
N VAL A 133 -6.09 -7.09 5.40
CA VAL A 133 -6.19 -8.13 4.38
C VAL A 133 -6.94 -7.60 3.16
N VAL A 134 -8.11 -7.03 3.35
CA VAL A 134 -8.96 -6.55 2.25
C VAL A 134 -8.29 -5.41 1.46
N LEU A 135 -7.53 -4.55 2.13
CA LEU A 135 -6.75 -3.49 1.49
C LEU A 135 -5.38 -3.97 0.98
N ALA A 136 -5.07 -5.27 1.00
CA ALA A 136 -3.81 -5.78 0.43
C ALA A 136 -3.72 -5.51 -1.06
N LYS A 137 -4.84 -5.53 -1.77
CA LYS A 137 -4.93 -5.16 -3.18
C LYS A 137 -5.10 -3.63 -3.37
N PRO A 138 -4.70 -3.09 -4.53
CA PRO A 138 -4.69 -1.65 -4.77
C PRO A 138 -6.07 -0.98 -4.74
N ARG A 139 -7.12 -1.70 -5.16
CA ARG A 139 -8.48 -1.18 -5.26
C ARG A 139 -9.49 -2.16 -4.67
N LEU A 140 -10.43 -1.63 -3.89
CA LEU A 140 -11.60 -2.35 -3.41
C LEU A 140 -12.68 -2.41 -4.48
N GLY A 141 -13.23 -3.60 -4.72
CA GLY A 141 -14.42 -3.78 -5.53
C GLY A 141 -15.68 -3.20 -4.86
N LYS A 142 -16.75 -3.01 -5.67
CA LYS A 142 -18.02 -2.53 -5.15
C LYS A 142 -18.63 -3.49 -4.12
N GLN A 143 -18.53 -4.79 -4.36
CA GLN A 143 -19.08 -5.83 -3.49
C GLN A 143 -18.33 -5.89 -2.15
N GLU A 144 -16.99 -5.85 -2.17
CA GLU A 144 -16.19 -5.81 -0.95
C GLU A 144 -16.50 -4.59 -0.10
N ARG A 145 -16.65 -3.42 -0.72
CA ARG A 145 -17.02 -2.18 -0.03
C ARG A 145 -18.40 -2.31 0.63
N ALA A 146 -19.37 -2.93 -0.06
CA ALA A 146 -20.69 -3.18 0.48
C ALA A 146 -20.64 -4.16 1.67
N MET A 147 -19.81 -5.23 1.58
CA MET A 147 -19.61 -6.18 2.69
C MET A 147 -18.93 -5.52 3.89
N LEU A 148 -17.88 -4.75 3.66
CA LEU A 148 -17.22 -3.98 4.73
C LEU A 148 -18.19 -3.04 5.43
N TRP A 149 -19.05 -2.37 4.68
CA TRP A 149 -20.05 -1.50 5.27
C TRP A 149 -21.09 -2.25 6.12
N LYS A 150 -21.53 -3.43 5.68
CA LYS A 150 -22.39 -4.32 6.50
C LYS A 150 -21.71 -4.70 7.81
N ILE A 151 -20.42 -5.06 7.76
CA ILE A 151 -19.63 -5.39 8.95
C ILE A 151 -19.52 -4.18 9.89
N CYS A 152 -19.27 -2.99 9.37
CA CYS A 152 -19.19 -1.77 10.18
C CYS A 152 -20.52 -1.48 10.91
N ILE A 153 -21.66 -1.60 10.23
CA ILE A 153 -22.98 -1.42 10.83
C ILE A 153 -23.17 -2.40 12.00
N GLU A 154 -22.85 -3.67 11.81
CA GLU A 154 -23.01 -4.69 12.86
C GLU A 154 -22.03 -4.52 14.03
N LEU A 155 -20.85 -3.97 13.80
CA LEU A 155 -19.87 -3.62 14.83
C LEU A 155 -20.16 -2.27 15.53
N ASP A 156 -21.19 -1.54 15.09
CA ASP A 156 -21.48 -0.18 15.56
C ASP A 156 -20.30 0.78 15.34
N ILE A 157 -19.73 0.72 14.13
CA ILE A 157 -18.60 1.57 13.68
C ILE A 157 -19.10 2.53 12.61
N GLY A 158 -18.88 3.82 12.84
CA GLY A 158 -19.33 4.88 11.94
C GLY A 158 -18.47 5.02 10.67
N ARG A 159 -19.02 5.73 9.67
CA ARG A 159 -18.31 5.99 8.38
C ARG A 159 -17.00 6.77 8.58
N VAL A 160 -16.96 7.70 9.51
CA VAL A 160 -15.77 8.51 9.79
C VAL A 160 -14.67 7.63 10.35
N GLU A 161 -14.98 6.74 11.30
CA GLU A 161 -14.02 5.82 11.89
C GLU A 161 -13.49 4.82 10.85
N LEU A 162 -14.35 4.27 10.00
CA LEU A 162 -13.93 3.42 8.88
C LEU A 162 -12.96 4.16 7.95
N ALA A 163 -13.30 5.39 7.55
CA ALA A 163 -12.46 6.19 6.66
C ALA A 163 -11.10 6.52 7.30
N GLN A 164 -11.06 6.80 8.60
CA GLN A 164 -9.81 7.03 9.34
C GLN A 164 -8.94 5.77 9.37
N LEU A 165 -9.52 4.60 9.66
CA LEU A 165 -8.81 3.32 9.66
C LEU A 165 -8.27 2.97 8.27
N GLU A 166 -9.09 3.14 7.23
CA GLU A 166 -8.63 2.93 5.84
C GLU A 166 -7.47 3.85 5.47
N ALA A 167 -7.58 5.15 5.76
CA ALA A 167 -6.53 6.12 5.47
C ALA A 167 -5.22 5.77 6.20
N MET A 168 -5.32 5.37 7.47
CA MET A 168 -4.18 4.98 8.29
C MET A 168 -3.47 3.75 7.74
N ILE A 169 -4.23 2.69 7.40
CA ILE A 169 -3.66 1.45 6.83
C ILE A 169 -3.01 1.73 5.48
N ARG A 170 -3.63 2.56 4.63
CA ARG A 170 -3.05 2.97 3.34
C ARG A 170 -1.76 3.77 3.52
N ALA A 171 -1.73 4.70 4.49
CA ALA A 171 -0.53 5.45 4.82
C ALA A 171 0.59 4.53 5.30
N GLN A 172 0.31 3.59 6.22
CA GLN A 172 1.30 2.60 6.68
C GLN A 172 1.84 1.73 5.54
N LYS A 173 0.99 1.32 4.59
CA LYS A 173 1.42 0.58 3.39
C LYS A 173 2.23 1.45 2.44
N GLY A 174 1.90 2.73 2.30
CA GLY A 174 2.66 3.71 1.54
C GLY A 174 4.06 3.94 2.10
N PHE A 175 4.21 3.99 3.42
CA PHE A 175 5.51 4.08 4.10
C PHE A 175 6.31 2.76 4.05
N LYS A 176 5.66 1.59 4.06
CA LYS A 176 6.32 0.28 3.90
C LYS A 176 6.68 -0.03 2.43
N ARG A 177 6.01 0.58 1.48
CA ARG A 177 6.53 0.75 0.12
C ARG A 177 7.64 1.81 0.25
N SER A 178 8.85 1.34 0.55
CA SER A 178 10.04 2.20 0.65
C SER A 178 10.03 3.23 -0.48
N PRO A 179 10.49 4.47 -0.22
CA PRO A 179 10.77 5.42 -1.30
C PRO A 179 11.61 4.79 -2.43
N GLU A 180 12.45 3.79 -2.10
CA GLU A 180 13.19 2.95 -3.02
C GLU A 180 12.30 2.16 -4.00
N GLY A 181 11.25 1.46 -3.54
CA GLY A 181 10.38 0.70 -4.45
C GLY A 181 9.54 1.58 -5.37
N SER A 182 9.13 2.77 -4.92
CA SER A 182 8.45 3.78 -5.74
C SER A 182 9.45 4.48 -6.67
N ALA A 183 10.65 4.78 -6.19
CA ALA A 183 11.73 5.35 -6.99
C ALA A 183 12.23 4.35 -8.05
N ASP A 184 12.37 3.07 -7.71
CA ASP A 184 12.76 2.02 -8.65
C ASP A 184 11.69 1.76 -9.71
N ALA A 185 10.41 1.76 -9.35
CA ALA A 185 9.32 1.66 -10.33
C ALA A 185 9.30 2.87 -11.27
N ALA A 186 9.50 4.08 -10.74
CA ALA A 186 9.58 5.29 -11.55
C ALA A 186 10.85 5.35 -12.42
N ARG A 187 11.98 4.81 -11.93
CA ARG A 187 13.21 4.66 -12.71
C ARG A 187 13.04 3.65 -13.83
N LEU A 188 12.39 2.52 -13.52
CA LEU A 188 12.11 1.47 -14.51
C LEU A 188 11.18 1.99 -15.60
N GLN A 189 10.13 2.70 -15.24
CA GLN A 189 9.21 3.33 -16.18
C GLN A 189 9.93 4.33 -17.08
N ARG A 190 10.76 5.20 -16.51
CA ARG A 190 11.61 6.13 -17.28
C ARG A 190 12.59 5.41 -18.20
N ALA A 191 13.12 4.26 -17.80
CA ALA A 191 14.00 3.47 -18.68
C ALA A 191 13.26 2.92 -19.92
N TYR A 192 12.01 2.49 -19.79
CA TYR A 192 11.16 2.11 -20.93
C TYR A 192 10.88 3.31 -21.84
N GLU A 193 10.54 4.46 -21.27
CA GLU A 193 10.29 5.70 -22.00
C GLU A 193 11.54 6.18 -22.75
N THR A 194 12.72 6.14 -22.12
CA THR A 194 14.00 6.50 -22.73
C THR A 194 14.33 5.62 -23.95
N LEU A 195 14.01 4.33 -23.91
CA LEU A 195 14.17 3.43 -25.04
C LEU A 195 13.02 3.52 -26.05
N GLY A 196 11.93 4.22 -25.72
CA GLY A 196 10.74 4.34 -26.56
C GLY A 196 10.04 3.02 -26.79
N VAL A 197 9.97 2.17 -25.73
CA VAL A 197 9.30 0.87 -25.75
C VAL A 197 8.28 0.78 -24.62
N SER A 198 7.25 -0.04 -24.79
CA SER A 198 6.26 -0.31 -23.76
C SER A 198 6.82 -1.23 -22.68
N SER A 199 6.23 -1.19 -21.46
CA SER A 199 6.61 -2.06 -20.34
C SER A 199 6.39 -3.54 -20.60
N ASP A 200 5.53 -3.90 -21.54
CA ASP A 200 5.23 -5.26 -22.01
C ASP A 200 6.05 -5.69 -23.23
N ALA A 201 6.90 -4.80 -23.78
CA ALA A 201 7.77 -5.10 -24.92
C ALA A 201 8.64 -6.33 -24.67
N SER A 202 8.89 -7.12 -25.70
CA SER A 202 9.75 -8.30 -25.60
C SER A 202 11.23 -7.90 -25.37
N ASN A 203 12.02 -8.83 -24.81
CA ASN A 203 13.47 -8.64 -24.65
C ASN A 203 14.18 -8.38 -25.99
N SER A 204 13.65 -8.94 -27.08
CA SER A 204 14.12 -8.70 -28.45
C SER A 204 13.89 -7.26 -28.88
N ASP A 205 12.69 -6.71 -28.58
CA ASP A 205 12.35 -5.35 -28.96
C ASP A 205 13.15 -4.30 -28.17
N ILE A 206 13.38 -4.58 -26.88
CA ILE A 206 14.26 -3.76 -26.04
C ILE A 206 15.69 -3.70 -26.64
N LYS A 207 16.25 -4.85 -27.06
CA LYS A 207 17.57 -4.91 -27.71
C LYS A 207 17.59 -4.17 -29.06
N LYS A 208 16.53 -4.29 -29.85
CA LYS A 208 16.40 -3.58 -31.13
C LYS A 208 16.32 -2.07 -30.91
N ALA A 209 15.52 -1.61 -29.96
CA ALA A 209 15.37 -0.22 -29.60
C ALA A 209 16.70 0.39 -29.12
N TYR A 210 17.40 -0.31 -28.22
CA TYR A 210 18.74 0.08 -27.76
C TYR A 210 19.73 0.26 -28.92
N ARG A 211 19.86 -0.75 -29.79
CA ARG A 211 20.78 -0.67 -30.95
C ARG A 211 20.43 0.48 -31.88
N ARG A 212 19.14 0.68 -32.16
CA ARG A 212 18.64 1.77 -32.99
C ARG A 212 19.02 3.16 -32.42
N LEU A 213 18.77 3.34 -31.09
CA LEU A 213 19.04 4.61 -30.42
C LEU A 213 20.54 4.88 -30.27
N MET A 214 21.34 3.87 -29.95
CA MET A 214 22.82 3.99 -29.92
C MET A 214 23.38 4.36 -31.28
N ASN A 215 22.91 3.72 -32.35
CA ASN A 215 23.33 4.01 -33.71
C ASN A 215 22.96 5.42 -34.17
N ARG A 216 21.81 5.93 -33.72
CA ARG A 216 21.31 7.26 -34.08
C ARG A 216 22.03 8.39 -33.33
N ASN A 217 22.43 8.15 -32.10
CA ASN A 217 23.02 9.18 -31.24
C ASN A 217 24.55 8.99 -31.06
N HIS A 218 25.21 8.14 -31.86
CA HIS A 218 26.66 7.91 -31.74
C HIS A 218 27.41 9.15 -32.21
N PRO A 219 28.32 9.71 -31.38
CA PRO A 219 29.06 10.92 -31.74
C PRO A 219 29.85 10.80 -33.04
N ASP A 220 30.46 9.62 -33.34
CA ASP A 220 31.20 9.40 -34.59
C ASP A 220 30.36 9.56 -35.86
N LYS A 221 29.03 9.35 -35.77
CA LYS A 221 28.15 9.54 -36.93
C LYS A 221 27.73 11.00 -37.13
N LEU A 222 27.85 11.80 -36.09
CA LEU A 222 27.56 13.23 -36.12
C LEU A 222 28.83 14.04 -36.46
N ALA A 223 30.02 13.44 -36.32
CA ALA A 223 31.32 14.08 -36.58
C ALA A 223 31.62 14.34 -38.08
N GLY A 224 30.77 13.81 -39.01
CA GLY A 224 31.00 13.94 -40.46
C GLY A 224 30.86 15.36 -41.03
N ASP A 225 30.15 16.29 -40.36
CA ASP A 225 29.79 17.62 -40.87
C ASP A 225 30.27 18.78 -39.97
N ASN A 226 31.31 18.59 -39.16
CA ASN A 226 31.84 19.62 -38.24
C ASN A 226 30.73 20.20 -37.33
N PRO A 227 30.00 19.36 -36.54
CA PRO A 227 28.90 19.81 -35.73
C PRO A 227 29.38 20.76 -34.62
N ALA A 228 28.53 21.70 -34.22
CA ALA A 228 28.78 22.57 -33.09
C ALA A 228 28.96 21.76 -31.80
N ASP A 229 29.78 22.24 -30.86
CA ASP A 229 30.14 21.54 -29.62
C ASP A 229 28.91 21.16 -28.76
N ASP A 230 27.84 21.95 -28.80
CA ASP A 230 26.58 21.71 -28.13
C ASP A 230 25.82 20.47 -28.68
N VAL A 231 25.91 20.22 -29.98
CA VAL A 231 25.30 19.05 -30.64
C VAL A 231 26.05 17.79 -30.24
N ILE A 232 27.38 17.83 -30.15
CA ILE A 232 28.20 16.71 -29.69
C ILE A 232 27.87 16.39 -28.21
N ALA A 233 27.85 17.40 -27.35
CA ALA A 233 27.55 17.26 -25.95
C ALA A 233 26.15 16.65 -25.72
N GLU A 234 25.15 17.07 -26.49
CA GLU A 234 23.78 16.52 -26.43
C GLU A 234 23.75 15.05 -26.90
N ALA A 235 24.45 14.71 -27.97
CA ALA A 235 24.55 13.34 -28.47
C ALA A 235 25.20 12.39 -27.44
N GLU A 236 26.28 12.84 -26.80
CA GLU A 236 26.92 12.09 -25.72
C GLU A 236 25.99 11.92 -24.50
N ARG A 237 25.29 12.98 -24.13
CA ARG A 237 24.30 12.90 -23.02
C ARG A 237 23.23 11.88 -23.32
N ARG A 238 22.62 11.91 -24.51
CA ARG A 238 21.61 10.93 -24.93
C ARG A 238 22.16 9.51 -25.00
N THR A 239 23.37 9.33 -25.49
CA THR A 239 24.03 8.02 -25.53
C THR A 239 24.23 7.44 -24.12
N ARG A 240 24.63 8.27 -23.15
CA ARG A 240 24.74 7.86 -21.74
C ARG A 240 23.38 7.49 -21.14
N GLU A 241 22.32 8.27 -21.41
CA GLU A 241 20.96 8.00 -20.94
C GLU A 241 20.41 6.68 -21.51
N VAL A 242 20.55 6.45 -22.81
CA VAL A 242 20.11 5.23 -23.50
C VAL A 242 20.85 3.99 -22.97
N ARG A 243 22.16 4.10 -22.72
CA ARG A 243 22.95 3.02 -22.13
C ARG A 243 22.51 2.71 -20.72
N ALA A 244 22.34 3.71 -19.87
CA ALA A 244 21.89 3.54 -18.48
C ALA A 244 20.49 2.90 -18.42
N ALA A 245 19.56 3.33 -19.27
CA ALA A 245 18.23 2.74 -19.38
C ALA A 245 18.29 1.26 -19.79
N TYR A 246 19.10 0.92 -20.79
CA TYR A 246 19.25 -0.47 -21.23
C TYR A 246 19.86 -1.38 -20.15
N GLU A 247 20.94 -0.96 -19.49
CA GLU A 247 21.56 -1.74 -18.43
C GLU A 247 20.60 -1.99 -17.25
N MET A 248 19.77 -0.99 -16.90
CA MET A 248 18.74 -1.15 -15.90
C MET A 248 17.70 -2.21 -16.30
N LEU A 249 17.18 -2.17 -17.53
CA LEU A 249 16.22 -3.14 -18.04
C LEU A 249 16.84 -4.53 -18.18
N LYS A 250 18.11 -4.59 -18.62
CA LYS A 250 18.88 -5.83 -18.73
C LYS A 250 19.04 -6.53 -17.40
N ALA A 251 19.42 -5.81 -16.35
CA ALA A 251 19.54 -6.33 -15.00
C ALA A 251 18.18 -6.82 -14.45
N ARG A 252 17.12 -6.02 -14.67
CA ARG A 252 15.78 -6.34 -14.14
C ARG A 252 15.12 -7.54 -14.80
N ARG A 253 15.32 -7.71 -16.11
CA ARG A 253 14.74 -8.80 -16.94
C ARG A 253 15.70 -9.95 -17.21
N SER A 254 16.90 -9.94 -16.64
CA SER A 254 17.94 -10.95 -16.89
C SER A 254 18.18 -11.16 -18.40
N ILE A 255 18.23 -10.06 -19.17
CA ILE A 255 18.45 -10.11 -20.61
C ILE A 255 19.92 -10.52 -20.86
N ARG A 256 20.11 -11.65 -21.52
CA ARG A 256 21.44 -12.15 -21.95
C ARG A 256 21.90 -11.50 -23.25
#